data_d5c583016b66f66bfae5e015fc11f5e1
#
_entry.id   d5c583016b66f66bfae5e015fc11f5e1
#
_cell.length_a   1.000
_cell.length_b   1.000
_cell.length_c   1.000
_cell.angle_alpha   90.00
_cell.angle_beta   90.00
_cell.angle_gamma   90.00
#
_symmetry.space_group_name_H-M   'P 1'
#
loop_
_entity.id
_entity.type
_entity.pdbx_description
1 polymer ?
#
loop_
_entity_poly.entity_id
_entity_poly.type
_entity_poly.pdbx_seq_one_letter_code
_entity_poly.pdbx_strand_id
1 'polypeptide(L)'
;MFGLGLSMSYLLNSNGHIFTNRNGMPLYQLNRDLCFDYMDIVNTVRLTVPSGFITDLASVPRLPFIYLVLNGVADMPGVLHDYLYSCSRFDREICDKIFLKAMLSIGVPKWKAYLIYTAVRLFGESHYNKDV
;
A
#
# COMPACT_ATOMS: atom_id res chain seq x y z
N MET A 1 2.30 -14.36 -0.20
CA MET A 1 0.84 -14.60 -0.14
C MET A 1 0.22 -13.83 1.02
N PHE A 2 -0.96 -13.26 0.80
CA PHE A 2 -1.69 -12.57 1.87
C PHE A 2 -2.43 -13.58 2.73
N GLY A 3 -2.26 -13.47 4.07
CA GLY A 3 -2.90 -14.39 5.01
C GLY A 3 -4.34 -14.03 5.35
N LEU A 4 -4.67 -12.74 5.38
CA LEU A 4 -6.00 -12.25 5.68
C LEU A 4 -6.46 -11.30 4.59
N GLY A 5 -7.76 -11.27 4.34
CA GLY A 5 -8.33 -10.31 3.40
C GLY A 5 -8.26 -8.88 3.94
N LEU A 6 -8.34 -7.92 3.02
CA LEU A 6 -8.37 -6.52 3.38
C LEU A 6 -9.73 -6.16 3.99
N SER A 7 -9.70 -5.44 5.10
CA SER A 7 -10.88 -4.82 5.69
C SER A 7 -10.52 -3.43 6.16
N MET A 8 -11.14 -2.43 5.56
CA MET A 8 -10.91 -1.01 5.89
C MET A 8 -12.25 -0.29 6.01
N SER A 9 -12.27 0.75 6.84
CA SER A 9 -13.38 1.68 6.90
C SER A 9 -12.85 3.11 6.86
N TYR A 10 -13.72 4.05 6.48
CA TYR A 10 -13.37 5.46 6.56
C TYR A 10 -13.07 5.83 8.01
N LEU A 11 -12.02 6.65 8.19
CA LEU A 11 -11.72 7.23 9.50
C LEU A 11 -12.68 8.39 9.74
N LEU A 12 -13.49 8.29 10.80
CA LEU A 12 -14.53 9.25 11.10
C LEU A 12 -14.19 10.02 12.38
N ASN A 13 -14.57 11.30 12.42
CA ASN A 13 -14.52 12.09 13.65
C ASN A 13 -15.73 11.78 14.53
N SER A 14 -15.82 12.43 15.70
CA SER A 14 -16.89 12.19 16.67
C SER A 14 -18.28 12.55 16.13
N ASN A 15 -18.36 13.37 15.08
CA ASN A 15 -19.62 13.77 14.44
C ASN A 15 -19.97 12.89 13.23
N GLY A 16 -19.20 11.83 12.97
CA GLY A 16 -19.42 10.94 11.85
C GLY A 16 -18.93 11.46 10.49
N HIS A 17 -18.15 12.54 10.48
CA HIS A 17 -17.58 13.09 9.25
C HIS A 17 -16.26 12.40 8.91
N ILE A 18 -16.01 12.19 7.61
CA ILE A 18 -14.79 11.55 7.13
C ILE A 18 -13.60 12.48 7.31
N PHE A 19 -12.54 11.99 7.95
CA PHE A 19 -11.25 12.67 7.94
C PHE A 19 -10.62 12.58 6.55
N THR A 20 -9.99 13.65 6.13
CA THR A 20 -9.29 13.71 4.84
C THR A 20 -7.84 14.12 5.06
N ASN A 21 -6.99 13.78 4.09
CA ASN A 21 -5.62 14.28 4.06
C ASN A 21 -5.62 15.73 3.54
N ARG A 22 -4.40 16.28 3.42
CA ARG A 22 -4.18 17.66 2.98
C ARG A 22 -4.78 17.96 1.59
N ASN A 23 -4.91 16.95 0.74
CA ASN A 23 -5.43 17.07 -0.62
C ASN A 23 -6.91 16.71 -0.73
N GLY A 24 -7.61 16.55 0.39
CA GLY A 24 -9.02 16.21 0.41
C GLY A 24 -9.34 14.75 0.18
N MET A 25 -8.34 13.88 0.15
CA MET A 25 -8.55 12.44 -0.02
C MET A 25 -8.97 11.79 1.29
N PRO A 26 -9.92 10.84 1.25
CA PRO A 26 -10.38 10.17 2.47
C PRO A 26 -9.25 9.41 3.16
N LEU A 27 -9.29 9.38 4.48
CA LEU A 27 -8.43 8.50 5.28
C LEU A 27 -9.20 7.22 5.61
N TYR A 28 -8.49 6.11 5.56
CA TYR A 28 -9.01 4.78 5.87
C TYR A 28 -8.28 4.21 7.08
N GLN A 29 -8.95 3.36 7.80
CA GLN A 29 -8.37 2.64 8.94
C GLN A 29 -8.58 1.15 8.74
N LEU A 30 -7.52 0.37 8.95
CA LEU A 30 -7.60 -1.08 8.91
C LEU A 30 -8.42 -1.59 10.10
N ASN A 31 -9.36 -2.50 9.82
CA ASN A 31 -10.21 -3.12 10.84
C ASN A 31 -9.60 -4.39 11.42
N ARG A 32 -8.62 -4.97 10.73
CA ARG A 32 -7.90 -6.17 11.18
C ARG A 32 -6.51 -6.17 10.57
N ASP A 33 -5.64 -7.04 11.11
CA ASP A 33 -4.27 -7.16 10.62
C ASP A 33 -4.26 -7.65 9.18
N LEU A 34 -3.34 -7.10 8.39
CA LEU A 34 -3.06 -7.55 7.03
C LEU A 34 -1.67 -8.17 7.01
N CYS A 35 -1.58 -9.45 6.63
CA CYS A 35 -0.32 -10.18 6.62
C CYS A 35 0.09 -10.53 5.19
N PHE A 36 1.39 -10.43 4.92
CA PHE A 36 1.97 -10.84 3.66
C PHE A 36 3.31 -11.54 3.92
N ASP A 37 3.49 -12.72 3.34
CA ASP A 37 4.74 -13.45 3.43
C ASP A 37 5.61 -13.09 2.21
N TYR A 38 6.67 -12.34 2.49
CA TYR A 38 7.66 -11.95 1.49
C TYR A 38 8.80 -12.96 1.48
N MET A 39 9.08 -13.52 0.33
CA MET A 39 10.18 -14.47 0.14
C MET A 39 11.31 -13.80 -0.61
N ASP A 40 12.48 -13.74 0.01
CA ASP A 40 13.71 -13.40 -0.69
C ASP A 40 14.51 -14.70 -0.98
N ILE A 41 15.76 -14.55 -1.41
CA ILE A 41 16.59 -15.70 -1.82
C ILE A 41 16.87 -16.66 -0.67
N VAL A 42 16.89 -16.16 0.57
CA VAL A 42 17.37 -16.91 1.74
C VAL A 42 16.26 -17.21 2.73
N ASN A 43 15.33 -16.28 2.93
CA ASN A 43 14.35 -16.35 4.02
C ASN A 43 12.96 -15.93 3.56
N THR A 44 11.96 -16.41 4.33
CA THR A 44 10.60 -15.89 4.26
C THR A 44 10.40 -14.93 5.43
N VAL A 45 9.94 -13.72 5.15
CA VAL A 45 9.66 -12.72 6.18
C VAL A 45 8.16 -12.45 6.18
N ARG A 46 7.54 -12.61 7.35
CA ARG A 46 6.14 -12.26 7.52
C ARG A 46 6.03 -10.78 7.82
N LEU A 47 5.30 -10.07 6.99
CA LEU A 47 5.01 -8.65 7.15
C LEU A 47 3.58 -8.50 7.61
N THR A 48 3.37 -7.75 8.68
CA THR A 48 2.04 -7.52 9.24
C THR A 48 1.77 -6.03 9.32
N VAL A 49 0.72 -5.59 8.64
CA VAL A 49 0.18 -4.25 8.83
C VAL A 49 -0.84 -4.35 9.95
N PRO A 50 -0.63 -3.66 11.08
CA PRO A 50 -1.50 -3.85 12.24
C PRO A 50 -2.88 -3.26 12.02
N SER A 51 -3.87 -3.88 12.65
CA SER A 51 -5.20 -3.30 12.81
C SER A 51 -5.07 -1.88 13.39
N GLY A 52 -5.86 -0.96 12.89
CA GLY A 52 -5.80 0.44 13.32
C GLY A 52 -4.87 1.32 12.47
N PHE A 53 -4.08 0.73 11.58
CA PHE A 53 -3.24 1.51 10.67
C PHE A 53 -4.11 2.43 9.81
N ILE A 54 -3.71 3.71 9.73
CA ILE A 54 -4.44 4.73 8.99
C ILE A 54 -3.67 5.05 7.72
N THR A 55 -4.37 5.08 6.58
CA THR A 55 -3.74 5.31 5.28
C THR A 55 -4.66 6.11 4.37
N ASP A 56 -4.06 6.93 3.51
CA ASP A 56 -4.77 7.61 2.40
C ASP A 56 -4.46 6.92 1.05
N LEU A 57 -3.67 5.84 1.07
CA LEU A 57 -3.21 5.11 -0.12
C LEU A 57 -2.39 5.98 -1.08
N ALA A 58 -1.77 7.05 -0.58
CA ALA A 58 -1.09 8.03 -1.42
C ALA A 58 0.29 7.60 -1.91
N SER A 59 0.88 6.54 -1.34
CA SER A 59 2.20 6.08 -1.78
C SER A 59 2.22 5.54 -3.20
N VAL A 60 1.06 5.16 -3.73
CA VAL A 60 0.91 4.77 -5.13
C VAL A 60 0.44 6.00 -5.92
N PRO A 61 1.22 6.46 -6.92
CA PRO A 61 0.88 7.69 -7.64
C PRO A 61 -0.49 7.61 -8.33
N ARG A 62 -1.27 8.68 -8.20
CA ARG A 62 -2.60 8.79 -8.79
C ARG A 62 -2.57 9.55 -10.11
N LEU A 63 -1.68 9.11 -11.00
CA LEU A 63 -1.63 9.63 -12.35
C LEU A 63 -2.83 9.10 -13.15
N PRO A 64 -3.36 9.86 -14.13
CA PRO A 64 -4.57 9.44 -14.83
C PRO A 64 -4.52 8.04 -15.42
N PHE A 65 -3.41 7.67 -16.07
CA PHE A 65 -3.28 6.34 -16.67
C PHE A 65 -3.14 5.23 -15.60
N ILE A 66 -2.51 5.55 -14.46
CA ILE A 66 -2.39 4.60 -13.34
C ILE A 66 -3.77 4.37 -12.72
N TYR A 67 -4.57 5.40 -12.61
CA TYR A 67 -5.93 5.29 -12.10
C TYR A 67 -6.77 4.30 -12.90
N LEU A 68 -6.67 4.37 -14.24
CA LEU A 68 -7.39 3.45 -15.11
C LEU A 68 -6.92 2.01 -14.93
N VAL A 69 -5.65 1.83 -14.63
CA VAL A 69 -5.04 0.51 -14.47
C VAL A 69 -5.31 -0.06 -13.08
N LEU A 70 -5.29 0.78 -12.04
CA LEU A 70 -5.50 0.35 -10.66
C LEU A 70 -6.88 -0.24 -10.42
N ASN A 71 -7.91 0.53 -10.69
CA ASN A 71 -9.32 0.13 -10.58
C ASN A 71 -9.61 -0.85 -9.43
N GLY A 72 -9.08 -0.55 -8.22
CA GLY A 72 -9.24 -1.37 -7.04
C GLY A 72 -8.35 -2.62 -6.96
N VAL A 73 -7.58 -2.92 -7.99
CA VAL A 73 -6.83 -4.18 -8.10
C VAL A 73 -5.65 -4.23 -7.14
N ALA A 74 -5.10 -3.09 -6.76
CA ALA A 74 -3.90 -3.02 -5.92
C ALA A 74 -4.17 -2.50 -4.51
N ASP A 75 -5.39 -2.63 -3.99
CA ASP A 75 -5.73 -2.08 -2.66
C ASP A 75 -4.95 -2.75 -1.53
N MET A 76 -4.93 -4.10 -1.48
CA MET A 76 -4.15 -4.81 -0.46
C MET A 76 -2.65 -4.54 -0.58
N PRO A 77 -2.05 -4.69 -1.77
CA PRO A 77 -0.65 -4.31 -1.95
C PRO A 77 -0.38 -2.84 -1.65
N GLY A 78 -1.32 -1.95 -1.99
CA GLY A 78 -1.19 -0.51 -1.73
C GLY A 78 -1.15 -0.18 -0.24
N VAL A 79 -1.98 -0.81 0.57
CA VAL A 79 -1.96 -0.65 2.03
C VAL A 79 -0.64 -1.13 2.60
N LEU A 80 -0.18 -2.30 2.17
CA LEU A 80 1.12 -2.84 2.59
C LEU A 80 2.26 -1.88 2.23
N HIS A 81 2.26 -1.38 1.01
CA HIS A 81 3.28 -0.45 0.52
C HIS A 81 3.30 0.85 1.34
N ASP A 82 2.12 1.42 1.61
CA ASP A 82 1.98 2.62 2.43
C ASP A 82 2.56 2.40 3.82
N TYR A 83 2.25 1.27 4.44
CA TYR A 83 2.76 0.92 5.74
C TYR A 83 4.28 0.79 5.73
N LEU A 84 4.84 0.08 4.75
CA LEU A 84 6.29 -0.12 4.65
C LEU A 84 7.01 1.22 4.44
N TYR A 85 6.43 2.13 3.69
CA TYR A 85 6.98 3.47 3.52
C TYR A 85 6.99 4.27 4.81
N SER A 86 6.02 4.06 5.68
CA SER A 86 5.91 4.81 6.93
C SER A 86 6.81 4.28 8.04
N CYS A 87 7.19 3.02 8.02
CA CYS A 87 7.84 2.39 9.17
C CYS A 87 9.37 2.34 9.11
N SER A 88 9.99 2.77 8.03
CA SER A 88 11.46 2.84 7.88
C SER A 88 12.21 1.53 8.07
N ARG A 89 11.50 0.39 8.03
CA ARG A 89 12.11 -0.91 8.29
C ARG A 89 12.97 -1.40 7.12
N PHE A 90 12.59 -1.01 5.91
CA PHE A 90 13.28 -1.42 4.68
C PHE A 90 13.60 -0.18 3.84
N ASP A 91 14.65 -0.30 3.01
CA ASP A 91 14.94 0.71 2.01
C ASP A 91 13.75 0.86 1.06
N ARG A 92 13.61 2.04 0.49
CA ARG A 92 12.53 2.34 -0.45
C ARG A 92 12.47 1.34 -1.60
N GLU A 93 13.65 0.97 -2.15
CA GLU A 93 13.71 -0.01 -3.24
C GLU A 93 13.13 -1.36 -2.83
N ILE A 94 13.43 -1.81 -1.61
CA ILE A 94 12.90 -3.08 -1.08
C ILE A 94 11.39 -2.97 -0.87
N CYS A 95 10.91 -1.85 -0.33
CA CYS A 95 9.46 -1.62 -0.18
C CYS A 95 8.74 -1.74 -1.52
N ASP A 96 9.32 -1.16 -2.58
CA ASP A 96 8.71 -1.19 -3.90
C ASP A 96 8.74 -2.59 -4.51
N LYS A 97 9.81 -3.36 -4.27
CA LYS A 97 9.88 -4.76 -4.72
C LYS A 97 8.86 -5.64 -4.00
N ILE A 98 8.66 -5.41 -2.70
CA ILE A 98 7.63 -6.13 -1.93
C ILE A 98 6.25 -5.81 -2.51
N PHE A 99 6.00 -4.56 -2.84
CA PHE A 99 4.76 -4.13 -3.47
C PHE A 99 4.53 -4.85 -4.81
N LEU A 100 5.56 -4.92 -5.65
CA LEU A 100 5.48 -5.65 -6.92
C LEU A 100 5.13 -7.12 -6.70
N LYS A 101 5.84 -7.79 -5.78
CA LYS A 101 5.58 -9.20 -5.48
C LYS A 101 4.17 -9.41 -4.91
N ALA A 102 3.72 -8.48 -4.08
CA ALA A 102 2.36 -8.54 -3.53
C ALA A 102 1.31 -8.43 -4.64
N MET A 103 1.48 -7.52 -5.58
CA MET A 103 0.59 -7.41 -6.74
C MET A 103 0.55 -8.70 -7.55
N LEU A 104 1.72 -9.26 -7.84
CA LEU A 104 1.79 -10.50 -8.61
C LEU A 104 1.13 -11.66 -7.87
N SER A 105 1.24 -11.71 -6.54
CA SER A 105 0.68 -12.78 -5.72
C SER A 105 -0.85 -12.82 -5.73
N ILE A 106 -1.50 -11.69 -5.96
CA ILE A 106 -2.97 -11.63 -6.03
C ILE A 106 -3.50 -11.71 -7.46
N GLY A 107 -2.61 -11.98 -8.43
CA GLY A 107 -3.01 -12.23 -9.80
C GLY A 107 -3.03 -11.00 -10.70
N VAL A 108 -2.42 -9.89 -10.29
CA VAL A 108 -2.29 -8.72 -11.17
C VAL A 108 -1.42 -9.14 -12.36
N PRO A 109 -1.87 -8.92 -13.62
CA PRO A 109 -1.05 -9.26 -14.78
C PRO A 109 0.32 -8.58 -14.74
N LYS A 110 1.35 -9.28 -15.20
CA LYS A 110 2.72 -8.76 -15.15
C LYS A 110 2.87 -7.37 -15.73
N TRP A 111 2.32 -7.13 -16.92
CA TRP A 111 2.46 -5.82 -17.58
C TRP A 111 1.86 -4.70 -16.71
N LYS A 112 0.73 -4.98 -16.07
CA LYS A 112 0.05 -4.03 -15.21
C LYS A 112 0.83 -3.80 -13.92
N ALA A 113 1.29 -4.88 -13.28
CA ALA A 113 2.07 -4.80 -12.05
C ALA A 113 3.37 -4.01 -12.27
N TYR A 114 4.08 -4.28 -13.35
CA TYR A 114 5.33 -3.55 -13.66
C TYR A 114 5.07 -2.10 -14.04
N LEU A 115 3.96 -1.80 -14.69
CA LEU A 115 3.59 -0.42 -14.98
C LEU A 115 3.38 0.38 -13.69
N ILE A 116 2.62 -0.18 -12.76
CA ILE A 116 2.37 0.46 -11.45
C ILE A 116 3.66 0.56 -10.65
N TYR A 117 4.46 -0.50 -10.64
CA TYR A 117 5.77 -0.52 -9.97
C TYR A 117 6.68 0.58 -10.50
N THR A 118 6.76 0.73 -11.83
CA THR A 118 7.57 1.77 -12.45
C THR A 118 7.11 3.16 -12.03
N ALA A 119 5.81 3.40 -11.98
CA ALA A 119 5.26 4.67 -11.53
C ALA A 119 5.64 4.97 -10.07
N VAL A 120 5.59 3.96 -9.20
CA VAL A 120 6.01 4.10 -7.80
C VAL A 120 7.49 4.42 -7.71
N ARG A 121 8.34 3.76 -8.49
CA ARG A 121 9.78 4.04 -8.52
C ARG A 121 10.08 5.47 -8.95
N LEU A 122 9.35 5.97 -9.94
CA LEU A 122 9.58 7.31 -10.48
C LEU A 122 9.01 8.43 -9.61
N PHE A 123 7.87 8.21 -8.96
CA PHE A 123 7.10 9.27 -8.32
C PHE A 123 6.86 9.07 -6.82
N GLY A 124 7.25 7.93 -6.25
CA GLY A 124 6.91 7.59 -4.86
C GLY A 124 7.83 8.17 -3.80
N GLU A 125 8.97 8.76 -4.19
CA GLU A 125 10.00 9.18 -3.22
C GLU A 125 9.46 10.14 -2.17
N SER A 126 8.57 11.05 -2.54
CA SER A 126 8.03 12.05 -1.63
C SER A 126 7.19 11.45 -0.50
N HIS A 127 6.75 10.20 -0.63
CA HIS A 127 5.93 9.51 0.38
C HIS A 127 6.74 8.59 1.29
N TYR A 128 8.02 8.38 0.98
CA TYR A 128 8.86 7.48 1.78
C TYR A 128 9.36 8.21 3.03
N ASN A 129 9.14 7.61 4.20
CA ASN A 129 9.58 8.12 5.51
C ASN A 129 9.13 9.54 5.84
N LYS A 130 7.98 9.97 5.33
CA LYS A 130 7.50 11.33 5.56
C LYS A 130 7.17 11.64 7.01
N ASP A 131 6.78 10.61 7.76
CA ASP A 131 6.30 10.77 9.14
C ASP A 131 7.34 10.33 10.18
N VAL A 132 8.57 10.16 9.76
CA VAL A 132 9.65 9.73 10.64
C VAL A 132 10.57 10.89 10.97
#